data_53bc9781fbf5366debcf6201282d85a3
#
_entry.id   53bc9781fbf5366debcf6201282d85a3
#
_cell.length_a   1.000
_cell.length_b   1.000
_cell.length_c   1.000
_cell.angle_alpha   90.00
_cell.angle_beta   90.00
_cell.angle_gamma   90.00
#
_symmetry.space_group_name_H-M   'P 1'
#
loop_
_entity.id
_entity.type
_entity.pdbx_description
1 polymer ?
#
loop_
_entity_poly.entity_id
_entity_poly.type
_entity_poly.pdbx_seq_one_letter_code
_entity_poly.pdbx_strand_id
1 'polypeptide(L)'
;MEKFIKFFFKKKFLSFRQYFFPKFRVFSDFFKVLRIENKDIFFGYYDLNPFSLNSDLILCHSVKKNSKYAEIVVFNLNETKKTEVFDKTNAWSWQLGARLRWLNNSRCIGFNFLEKDKGSFKIINIKSRKEKIIKFPIFDINEKKMLGLSINFSVLEKFRPGYGFFHKEKENNIKLISLKNSTIKLKIEAKQLLNCLKINKVKCFYFNHLQFSKCGYFFSFFFIYKIDKNFKSTLFVYDSKKKIFFPITTSIEVPSHYFWLSSNKIIITIVKDKIVNYYEYDLKKKRKYILSYFPKNNDGHPSVNPKNKNLIVTDTYPDRLGNQTLLVINKKKKKYKSIAYFFNPENYYGKNKCDLHPRWSTCGKKICCDTAFNDKREMFIIDTNC
;
A
#
# COMPACT_ATOMS: atom_id res chain seq x y z
N MET A 1 -1.09 -14.93 31.04
CA MET A 1 0.26 -14.82 31.58
C MET A 1 1.32 -15.24 30.56
N GLU A 2 1.28 -16.46 30.00
CA GLU A 2 2.29 -16.99 29.06
C GLU A 2 2.50 -16.13 27.79
N LYS A 3 1.45 -15.60 27.16
CA LYS A 3 1.55 -14.69 26.01
C LYS A 3 2.23 -13.36 26.37
N PHE A 4 2.01 -12.86 27.59
CA PHE A 4 2.62 -11.60 28.09
C PHE A 4 4.10 -11.81 28.38
N ILE A 5 4.46 -12.93 28.98
CA ILE A 5 5.85 -13.33 29.27
C ILE A 5 6.63 -13.51 27.96
N LYS A 6 6.09 -14.25 26.97
CA LYS A 6 6.70 -14.42 25.64
C LYS A 6 6.90 -13.08 24.92
N PHE A 7 5.92 -12.18 25.01
CA PHE A 7 6.02 -10.83 24.44
C PHE A 7 7.12 -10.01 25.10
N PHE A 8 7.21 -10.03 26.43
CA PHE A 8 8.24 -9.30 27.20
C PHE A 8 9.64 -9.80 26.92
N PHE A 9 9.85 -11.12 26.86
CA PHE A 9 11.16 -11.70 26.48
C PHE A 9 11.54 -11.37 25.04
N LYS A 10 10.60 -11.44 24.11
CA LYS A 10 10.84 -11.03 22.71
C LYS A 10 11.29 -9.56 22.64
N LYS A 11 10.64 -8.69 23.40
CA LYS A 11 10.95 -7.28 23.50
C LYS A 11 12.38 -7.03 23.97
N LYS A 12 12.75 -7.59 25.10
CA LYS A 12 14.12 -7.49 25.63
C LYS A 12 15.16 -8.05 24.65
N PHE A 13 14.86 -9.18 24.02
CA PHE A 13 15.75 -9.80 23.04
C PHE A 13 15.96 -8.90 21.81
N LEU A 14 14.91 -8.34 21.23
CA LEU A 14 15.01 -7.45 20.07
C LEU A 14 15.75 -6.16 20.42
N SER A 15 15.51 -5.59 21.61
CA SER A 15 16.25 -4.43 22.12
C SER A 15 17.74 -4.72 22.29
N PHE A 16 18.11 -5.91 22.79
CA PHE A 16 19.50 -6.34 22.95
C PHE A 16 20.17 -6.64 21.60
N ARG A 17 19.46 -7.33 20.70
CA ARG A 17 19.93 -7.77 19.38
C ARG A 17 20.48 -6.61 18.54
N GLN A 18 19.85 -5.43 18.58
CA GLN A 18 20.26 -4.27 17.78
C GLN A 18 21.68 -3.76 18.05
N TYR A 19 22.28 -4.11 19.20
CA TYR A 19 23.64 -3.71 19.54
C TYR A 19 24.71 -4.68 19.01
N PHE A 20 24.34 -5.94 18.74
CA PHE A 20 25.29 -6.99 18.38
C PHE A 20 25.20 -7.44 16.93
N PHE A 21 24.13 -7.12 16.24
CA PHE A 21 23.91 -7.54 14.84
C PHE A 21 23.69 -6.35 13.93
N PRO A 22 24.09 -6.46 12.65
CA PRO A 22 23.82 -5.42 11.65
C PRO A 22 22.33 -5.08 11.57
N LYS A 23 22.01 -3.79 11.59
CA LYS A 23 20.63 -3.30 11.48
C LYS A 23 20.08 -3.41 10.06
N PHE A 24 20.93 -3.42 9.07
CA PHE A 24 20.57 -3.66 7.67
C PHE A 24 21.73 -4.25 6.89
N ARG A 25 21.42 -4.88 5.77
CA ARG A 25 22.38 -5.26 4.73
C ARG A 25 21.71 -5.15 3.37
N VAL A 26 22.39 -4.51 2.42
CA VAL A 26 21.97 -4.42 1.02
C VAL A 26 22.96 -5.23 0.19
N PHE A 27 22.45 -6.10 -0.69
CA PHE A 27 23.26 -6.96 -1.56
C PHE A 27 23.41 -6.34 -2.98
N SER A 28 23.44 -5.02 -3.05
CA SER A 28 23.69 -4.24 -4.26
C SER A 28 24.81 -3.25 -3.96
N ASP A 29 25.65 -3.00 -4.96
CA ASP A 29 26.77 -2.07 -4.85
C ASP A 29 26.31 -0.62 -4.74
N PHE A 30 25.10 -0.33 -5.21
CA PHE A 30 24.55 1.01 -5.25
C PHE A 30 23.21 1.11 -4.55
N PHE A 31 23.18 1.88 -3.48
CA PHE A 31 21.93 2.29 -2.82
C PHE A 31 22.04 3.73 -2.31
N LYS A 32 20.90 4.39 -2.17
CA LYS A 32 20.77 5.73 -1.61
C LYS A 32 19.74 5.72 -0.48
N VAL A 33 20.07 6.41 0.61
CA VAL A 33 19.13 6.62 1.71
C VAL A 33 18.65 8.06 1.67
N LEU A 34 17.34 8.24 1.58
CA LEU A 34 16.72 9.55 1.68
C LEU A 34 16.41 9.85 3.13
N ARG A 35 16.84 11.04 3.57
CA ARG A 35 16.68 11.53 4.94
C ARG A 35 16.37 13.01 4.94
N ILE A 36 15.59 13.46 5.93
CA ILE A 36 15.46 14.85 6.32
C ILE A 36 15.81 14.93 7.81
N GLU A 37 16.66 15.86 8.18
CA GLU A 37 17.06 16.01 9.56
C GLU A 37 15.84 16.23 10.48
N ASN A 38 15.83 15.57 11.64
CA ASN A 38 14.78 15.66 12.66
C ASN A 38 13.34 15.38 12.17
N LYS A 39 13.18 14.65 11.06
CA LYS A 39 11.88 14.25 10.51
C LYS A 39 11.88 12.79 10.09
N ASP A 40 10.76 12.12 10.31
CA ASP A 40 10.46 10.83 9.69
C ASP A 40 10.07 11.02 8.24
N ILE A 41 10.61 10.22 7.31
CA ILE A 41 10.19 10.23 5.91
C ILE A 41 9.73 8.85 5.46
N PHE A 42 8.66 8.81 4.68
CA PHE A 42 8.07 7.59 4.15
C PHE A 42 7.19 7.90 2.94
N PHE A 43 6.90 6.92 2.15
CA PHE A 43 5.93 7.09 1.05
C PHE A 43 4.54 6.57 1.41
N GLY A 44 4.45 5.38 1.98
CA GLY A 44 3.19 4.74 2.34
C GLY A 44 3.00 3.39 1.65
N TYR A 45 1.85 3.13 1.02
CA TYR A 45 1.48 1.78 0.57
C TYR A 45 2.13 1.39 -0.75
N TYR A 46 2.38 0.09 -0.95
CA TYR A 46 3.12 -0.49 -2.08
C TYR A 46 2.40 -0.44 -3.44
N ASP A 47 1.10 -0.14 -3.46
CA ASP A 47 0.27 -0.11 -4.66
C ASP A 47 0.41 1.18 -5.49
N LEU A 48 1.07 2.19 -4.93
CA LEU A 48 1.37 3.46 -5.59
C LEU A 48 2.87 3.60 -5.87
N ASN A 49 3.21 4.35 -6.91
CA ASN A 49 4.60 4.58 -7.30
C ASN A 49 5.07 5.98 -6.86
N PRO A 50 6.13 6.08 -6.03
CA PRO A 50 6.68 7.37 -5.63
C PRO A 50 7.53 8.05 -6.72
N PHE A 51 8.05 7.30 -7.68
CA PHE A 51 8.93 7.84 -8.71
C PHE A 51 8.17 8.59 -9.80
N SER A 52 8.74 9.70 -10.25
CA SER A 52 8.32 10.40 -11.47
C SER A 52 8.45 9.52 -12.71
N LEU A 53 7.89 9.96 -13.82
CA LEU A 53 7.93 9.23 -15.09
C LEU A 53 9.37 8.92 -15.54
N ASN A 54 10.30 9.86 -15.36
CA ASN A 54 11.73 9.72 -15.71
C ASN A 54 12.54 9.06 -14.57
N SER A 55 11.93 8.81 -13.40
CA SER A 55 12.59 8.25 -12.22
C SER A 55 13.71 9.12 -11.64
N ASP A 56 13.69 10.40 -11.90
CA ASP A 56 14.62 11.44 -11.40
C ASP A 56 14.10 12.13 -10.13
N LEU A 57 12.78 12.20 -9.97
CA LEU A 57 12.12 12.75 -8.80
C LEU A 57 11.39 11.65 -8.02
N ILE A 58 11.31 11.81 -6.70
CA ILE A 58 10.58 10.91 -5.83
C ILE A 58 9.72 11.68 -4.83
N LEU A 59 8.48 11.23 -4.66
CA LEU A 59 7.55 11.75 -3.68
C LEU A 59 7.74 11.07 -2.33
N CYS A 60 7.58 11.84 -1.25
CA CYS A 60 7.45 11.28 0.10
C CYS A 60 6.62 12.19 1.00
N HIS A 61 6.23 11.63 2.14
CA HIS A 61 5.75 12.37 3.30
C HIS A 61 6.92 12.64 4.23
N SER A 62 6.92 13.83 4.85
CA SER A 62 7.88 14.23 5.87
C SER A 62 7.12 14.66 7.12
N VAL A 63 7.42 14.03 8.26
CA VAL A 63 6.67 14.23 9.51
C VAL A 63 7.63 14.59 10.64
N LYS A 64 7.41 15.74 11.28
CA LYS A 64 8.08 16.07 12.54
C LYS A 64 7.50 15.23 13.67
N LYS A 65 8.30 14.85 14.64
CA LYS A 65 7.85 14.13 15.83
C LYS A 65 6.64 14.86 16.47
N ASN A 66 5.61 14.11 16.79
CA ASN A 66 4.34 14.61 17.37
C ASN A 66 3.53 15.58 16.48
N SER A 67 3.85 15.73 15.22
CA SER A 67 3.06 16.53 14.29
C SER A 67 1.79 15.79 13.87
N LYS A 68 0.66 16.52 13.79
CA LYS A 68 -0.57 16.05 13.14
C LYS A 68 -0.49 16.16 11.61
N TYR A 69 0.48 16.91 11.09
CA TYR A 69 0.64 17.18 9.66
C TYR A 69 1.82 16.41 9.10
N ALA A 70 1.61 15.85 7.93
CA ALA A 70 2.67 15.37 7.04
C ALA A 70 2.90 16.41 5.93
N GLU A 71 4.14 16.79 5.71
CA GLU A 71 4.54 17.59 4.55
C GLU A 71 4.58 16.70 3.32
N ILE A 72 4.19 17.24 2.18
CA ILE A 72 4.30 16.61 0.86
C ILE A 72 5.60 17.11 0.23
N VAL A 73 6.54 16.20 0.03
CA VAL A 73 7.92 16.53 -0.36
C VAL A 73 8.29 15.82 -1.67
N VAL A 74 9.03 16.54 -2.49
CA VAL A 74 9.71 16.00 -3.69
C VAL A 74 11.21 16.02 -3.46
N PHE A 75 11.87 14.89 -3.63
CA PHE A 75 13.32 14.78 -3.71
C PHE A 75 13.76 14.71 -5.17
N ASN A 76 14.80 15.47 -5.52
CA ASN A 76 15.55 15.26 -6.76
C ASN A 76 16.66 14.22 -6.50
N LEU A 77 16.63 13.10 -7.20
CA LEU A 77 17.61 12.03 -7.02
C LEU A 77 18.98 12.30 -7.62
N ASN A 78 19.06 13.25 -8.56
CA ASN A 78 20.30 13.68 -9.22
C ASN A 78 21.04 14.75 -8.42
N GLU A 79 20.35 15.43 -7.49
CA GLU A 79 20.90 16.50 -6.67
C GLU A 79 20.84 16.10 -5.19
N THR A 80 22.00 16.07 -4.51
CA THR A 80 22.12 15.51 -3.16
C THR A 80 21.38 16.28 -2.06
N LYS A 81 20.95 17.52 -2.30
CA LYS A 81 20.32 18.39 -1.28
C LYS A 81 19.02 19.07 -1.71
N LYS A 82 18.51 18.83 -2.92
CA LYS A 82 17.31 19.55 -3.35
C LYS A 82 16.04 18.78 -2.99
N THR A 83 15.44 19.22 -1.90
CA THR A 83 14.11 18.83 -1.47
C THR A 83 13.19 20.03 -1.58
N GLU A 84 11.99 19.83 -2.09
CA GLU A 84 10.97 20.87 -2.17
C GLU A 84 9.71 20.42 -1.44
N VAL A 85 9.24 21.27 -0.51
CA VAL A 85 7.97 21.08 0.17
C VAL A 85 6.88 21.73 -0.66
N PHE A 86 5.91 20.94 -1.12
CA PHE A 86 4.80 21.41 -1.95
C PHE A 86 3.60 21.85 -1.13
N ASP A 87 3.29 21.11 -0.08
CA ASP A 87 2.11 21.35 0.77
C ASP A 87 2.22 20.53 2.07
N LYS A 88 1.21 20.58 2.89
CA LYS A 88 1.05 19.75 4.09
C LYS A 88 -0.38 19.22 4.20
N THR A 89 -0.54 18.05 4.81
CA THR A 89 -1.84 17.44 5.01
C THR A 89 -1.97 16.82 6.41
N ASN A 90 -3.18 16.79 6.93
CA ASN A 90 -3.59 16.04 8.12
C ASN A 90 -4.47 14.83 7.80
N ALA A 91 -4.71 14.56 6.50
CA ALA A 91 -5.44 13.38 6.01
C ALA A 91 -4.46 12.28 5.60
N TRP A 92 -3.75 11.70 6.56
CA TRP A 92 -2.71 10.72 6.31
C TRP A 92 -2.64 9.65 7.40
N SER A 93 -1.96 8.56 7.12
CA SER A 93 -1.63 7.49 8.06
C SER A 93 -0.28 6.88 7.73
N TRP A 94 0.32 6.17 8.70
CA TRP A 94 1.65 5.58 8.51
C TRP A 94 1.70 4.52 7.40
N GLN A 95 0.61 3.77 7.19
CA GLN A 95 0.57 2.70 6.20
C GLN A 95 0.21 3.20 4.81
N LEU A 96 -0.83 4.02 4.68
CA LEU A 96 -1.33 4.47 3.39
C LEU A 96 -0.78 5.83 2.94
N GLY A 97 -0.08 6.56 3.82
CA GLY A 97 0.23 7.97 3.58
C GLY A 97 -1.06 8.78 3.39
N ALA A 98 -0.98 9.86 2.68
CA ALA A 98 -2.12 10.64 2.18
C ALA A 98 -2.64 10.15 0.82
N ARG A 99 -2.35 8.90 0.43
CA ARG A 99 -2.54 8.36 -0.94
C ARG A 99 -1.83 9.22 -1.98
N LEU A 100 -0.65 9.71 -1.62
CA LEU A 100 0.22 10.57 -2.43
C LEU A 100 0.61 9.90 -3.73
N ARG A 101 0.53 10.61 -4.85
CA ARG A 101 0.84 10.07 -6.18
C ARG A 101 1.22 11.12 -7.20
N TRP A 102 1.98 10.70 -8.19
CA TRP A 102 2.13 11.43 -9.44
C TRP A 102 0.89 11.30 -10.31
N LEU A 103 0.54 12.36 -11.04
CA LEU A 103 -0.54 12.45 -12.00
C LEU A 103 -0.09 13.20 -13.25
N ASN A 104 -0.82 13.02 -14.36
CA ASN A 104 -0.59 13.71 -15.62
C ASN A 104 0.88 13.63 -16.08
N ASN A 105 1.39 12.40 -16.22
CA ASN A 105 2.80 12.13 -16.59
C ASN A 105 3.80 12.88 -15.69
N SER A 106 3.56 12.88 -14.39
CA SER A 106 4.36 13.55 -13.36
C SER A 106 4.40 15.07 -13.44
N ARG A 107 3.42 15.68 -14.11
CA ARG A 107 3.24 17.14 -14.11
C ARG A 107 2.46 17.64 -12.90
N CYS A 108 1.75 16.74 -12.23
CA CYS A 108 0.94 17.04 -11.06
C CYS A 108 1.21 16.05 -9.93
N ILE A 109 0.96 16.52 -8.70
CA ILE A 109 0.98 15.73 -7.46
C ILE A 109 -0.45 15.69 -6.94
N GLY A 110 -0.92 14.50 -6.51
CA GLY A 110 -2.23 14.33 -5.90
C GLY A 110 -2.13 13.70 -4.52
N PHE A 111 -2.93 14.18 -3.54
CA PHE A 111 -2.98 13.65 -2.18
C PHE A 111 -4.28 14.02 -1.47
N ASN A 112 -4.66 13.23 -0.46
CA ASN A 112 -5.80 13.54 0.41
C ASN A 112 -5.46 14.67 1.39
N PHE A 113 -6.47 15.49 1.71
CA PHE A 113 -6.39 16.52 2.74
C PHE A 113 -7.77 16.73 3.38
N LEU A 114 -7.83 17.46 4.50
CA LEU A 114 -9.08 17.83 5.12
C LEU A 114 -9.40 19.30 4.82
N GLU A 115 -10.59 19.51 4.29
CA GLU A 115 -11.20 20.82 4.13
C GLU A 115 -12.32 20.96 5.15
N LYS A 116 -12.12 21.76 6.20
CA LYS A 116 -13.09 21.91 7.31
C LYS A 116 -13.61 20.57 7.84
N ASP A 117 -12.68 19.64 8.13
CA ASP A 117 -12.93 18.24 8.58
C ASP A 117 -13.59 17.32 7.54
N LYS A 118 -13.84 17.76 6.33
CA LYS A 118 -14.30 16.90 5.23
C LYS A 118 -13.10 16.35 4.45
N GLY A 119 -13.10 15.06 4.19
CA GLY A 119 -12.07 14.45 3.36
C GLY A 119 -12.22 14.90 1.90
N SER A 120 -11.14 15.41 1.33
CA SER A 120 -11.02 15.88 -0.05
C SER A 120 -9.70 15.42 -0.65
N PHE A 121 -9.54 15.57 -1.96
CA PHE A 121 -8.31 15.24 -2.66
C PHE A 121 -7.84 16.44 -3.47
N LYS A 122 -6.59 16.86 -3.25
CA LYS A 122 -5.95 17.98 -3.92
C LYS A 122 -5.05 17.49 -5.04
N ILE A 123 -5.06 18.19 -6.16
CA ILE A 123 -4.15 17.98 -7.30
C ILE A 123 -3.44 19.30 -7.52
N ILE A 124 -2.10 19.29 -7.45
CA ILE A 124 -1.25 20.48 -7.64
C ILE A 124 -0.37 20.29 -8.88
N ASN A 125 -0.38 21.23 -9.79
CA ASN A 125 0.60 21.26 -10.89
C ASN A 125 1.96 21.70 -10.34
N ILE A 126 3.02 20.91 -10.56
CA ILE A 126 4.35 21.16 -9.96
C ILE A 126 5.02 22.44 -10.45
N LYS A 127 4.75 22.89 -11.69
CA LYS A 127 5.33 24.10 -12.26
C LYS A 127 4.49 25.34 -11.98
N SER A 128 3.21 25.31 -12.36
CA SER A 128 2.34 26.48 -12.26
C SER A 128 1.72 26.68 -10.88
N ARG A 129 1.85 25.71 -9.97
CA ARG A 129 1.20 25.69 -8.63
C ARG A 129 -0.33 25.79 -8.67
N LYS A 130 -0.94 25.71 -9.84
CA LYS A 130 -2.40 25.66 -9.94
C LYS A 130 -2.94 24.41 -9.26
N GLU A 131 -4.00 24.61 -8.46
CA GLU A 131 -4.65 23.57 -7.70
C GLU A 131 -6.01 23.18 -8.28
N LYS A 132 -6.39 21.93 -8.13
CA LYS A 132 -7.73 21.39 -8.34
C LYS A 132 -8.15 20.57 -7.14
N ILE A 133 -9.35 20.80 -6.64
CA ILE A 133 -9.93 20.07 -5.49
C ILE A 133 -11.03 19.14 -5.99
N ILE A 134 -10.97 17.89 -5.53
CA ILE A 134 -12.02 16.88 -5.64
C ILE A 134 -12.68 16.76 -4.26
N LYS A 135 -13.99 16.92 -4.17
CA LYS A 135 -14.76 16.99 -2.92
C LYS A 135 -14.95 15.63 -2.21
N PHE A 136 -14.05 14.68 -2.44
CA PHE A 136 -14.03 13.36 -1.82
C PHE A 136 -12.59 12.93 -1.58
N PRO A 137 -12.29 12.22 -0.49
CA PRO A 137 -10.99 11.58 -0.33
C PRO A 137 -10.86 10.42 -1.33
N ILE A 138 -9.70 10.25 -1.89
CA ILE A 138 -9.47 9.26 -2.97
C ILE A 138 -8.54 8.15 -2.47
N PHE A 139 -8.93 6.91 -2.71
CA PHE A 139 -8.09 5.74 -2.46
C PHE A 139 -7.24 5.39 -3.68
N ASP A 140 -7.87 5.29 -4.86
CA ASP A 140 -7.16 5.01 -6.11
C ASP A 140 -7.75 5.79 -7.30
N ILE A 141 -6.95 5.98 -8.36
CA ILE A 141 -7.30 6.78 -9.53
C ILE A 141 -7.04 6.00 -10.82
N ASN A 142 -8.01 6.07 -11.73
CA ASN A 142 -7.79 5.78 -13.13
C ASN A 142 -7.73 7.09 -13.92
N GLU A 143 -6.52 7.55 -14.25
CA GLU A 143 -6.32 8.82 -14.97
C GLU A 143 -6.95 8.82 -16.37
N LYS A 144 -6.84 7.71 -17.12
CA LYS A 144 -7.36 7.62 -18.49
C LYS A 144 -8.88 7.82 -18.54
N LYS A 145 -9.59 7.35 -17.52
CA LYS A 145 -11.04 7.50 -17.43
C LYS A 145 -11.47 8.69 -16.56
N MET A 146 -10.51 9.38 -15.95
CA MET A 146 -10.77 10.46 -14.99
C MET A 146 -11.72 10.01 -13.87
N LEU A 147 -11.46 8.84 -13.31
CA LEU A 147 -12.25 8.23 -12.23
C LEU A 147 -11.41 8.01 -10.98
N GLY A 148 -12.01 8.21 -9.82
CA GLY A 148 -11.42 7.92 -8.50
C GLY A 148 -12.30 6.96 -7.71
N LEU A 149 -11.66 6.10 -6.90
CA LEU A 149 -12.32 5.27 -5.89
C LEU A 149 -12.19 5.94 -4.53
N SER A 150 -13.28 6.00 -3.77
CA SER A 150 -13.35 6.61 -2.45
C SER A 150 -14.01 5.67 -1.46
N ILE A 151 -13.57 5.75 -0.20
CA ILE A 151 -14.16 5.05 0.96
C ILE A 151 -14.24 6.00 2.15
N ASN A 152 -14.91 5.55 3.20
CA ASN A 152 -14.85 6.21 4.49
C ASN A 152 -13.55 5.85 5.23
N PHE A 153 -12.55 6.74 5.17
CA PHE A 153 -11.26 6.55 5.84
C PHE A 153 -11.36 6.61 7.37
N SER A 154 -12.40 7.26 7.93
CA SER A 154 -12.64 7.26 9.40
C SER A 154 -13.05 5.87 9.88
N VAL A 155 -13.89 5.17 9.12
CA VAL A 155 -14.25 3.78 9.40
C VAL A 155 -13.05 2.86 9.26
N LEU A 156 -12.23 3.07 8.23
CA LEU A 156 -10.99 2.32 8.06
C LEU A 156 -10.05 2.52 9.26
N GLU A 157 -9.81 3.76 9.69
CA GLU A 157 -8.96 4.05 10.86
C GLU A 157 -9.52 3.43 12.15
N LYS A 158 -10.83 3.51 12.37
CA LYS A 158 -11.49 2.90 13.52
C LYS A 158 -11.24 1.40 13.64
N PHE A 159 -11.35 0.66 12.53
CA PHE A 159 -11.21 -0.81 12.54
C PHE A 159 -9.79 -1.29 12.27
N ARG A 160 -8.95 -0.45 11.65
CA ARG A 160 -7.56 -0.76 11.33
C ARG A 160 -6.68 0.48 11.58
N PRO A 161 -6.36 0.79 12.85
CA PRO A 161 -5.57 1.96 13.22
C PRO A 161 -4.23 2.02 12.46
N GLY A 162 -3.90 3.21 11.95
CA GLY A 162 -2.71 3.44 11.13
C GLY A 162 -2.93 3.27 9.62
N TYR A 163 -4.17 2.97 9.17
CA TYR A 163 -4.53 2.82 7.75
C TYR A 163 -5.47 3.91 7.22
N GLY A 164 -6.04 4.73 8.09
CA GLY A 164 -6.98 5.77 7.70
C GLY A 164 -6.67 7.11 8.35
N PHE A 165 -7.64 8.00 8.31
CA PHE A 165 -7.63 9.29 9.01
C PHE A 165 -9.08 9.69 9.32
N PHE A 166 -9.29 10.43 10.41
CA PHE A 166 -10.63 10.84 10.80
C PHE A 166 -11.10 12.03 9.97
N HIS A 167 -12.32 11.93 9.43
CA HIS A 167 -13.02 13.00 8.73
C HIS A 167 -14.53 12.86 8.86
N LYS A 168 -15.26 13.93 8.58
CA LYS A 168 -16.74 13.94 8.62
C LYS A 168 -17.32 13.23 7.40
N GLU A 169 -17.67 11.96 7.57
CA GLU A 169 -18.38 11.13 6.57
C GLU A 169 -19.32 10.17 7.30
N LYS A 170 -20.59 10.16 6.90
CA LYS A 170 -21.62 9.30 7.52
C LYS A 170 -21.73 7.93 6.84
N GLU A 171 -21.59 7.92 5.52
CA GLU A 171 -21.79 6.71 4.73
C GLU A 171 -20.56 5.80 4.76
N ASN A 172 -20.78 4.50 4.92
CA ASN A 172 -19.72 3.49 4.81
C ASN A 172 -19.96 2.63 3.56
N ASN A 173 -19.58 3.16 2.40
CA ASN A 173 -19.70 2.51 1.10
C ASN A 173 -18.48 2.82 0.22
N ILE A 174 -18.36 2.14 -0.91
CA ILE A 174 -17.40 2.51 -1.95
C ILE A 174 -18.09 3.46 -2.93
N LYS A 175 -17.43 4.59 -3.23
CA LYS A 175 -17.88 5.57 -4.21
C LYS A 175 -16.94 5.56 -5.42
N LEU A 176 -17.49 5.46 -6.62
CA LEU A 176 -16.77 5.75 -7.87
C LEU A 176 -17.05 7.20 -8.25
N ILE A 177 -16.01 8.03 -8.28
CA ILE A 177 -16.09 9.48 -8.39
C ILE A 177 -15.56 9.92 -9.76
N SER A 178 -16.25 10.83 -10.42
CA SER A 178 -15.73 11.58 -11.57
C SER A 178 -14.73 12.63 -11.09
N LEU A 179 -13.48 12.55 -11.52
CA LEU A 179 -12.46 13.55 -11.20
C LEU A 179 -12.63 14.85 -12.01
N LYS A 180 -13.52 14.86 -13.03
CA LYS A 180 -13.80 16.08 -13.81
C LYS A 180 -14.59 17.09 -12.97
N ASN A 181 -15.66 16.62 -12.33
CA ASN A 181 -16.68 17.46 -11.67
C ASN A 181 -17.07 17.00 -10.27
N SER A 182 -16.32 16.09 -9.65
CA SER A 182 -16.57 15.56 -8.29
C SER A 182 -17.96 14.94 -8.11
N THR A 183 -18.53 14.31 -9.15
CA THR A 183 -19.85 13.63 -9.06
C THR A 183 -19.68 12.14 -8.80
N ILE A 184 -20.58 11.57 -8.01
CA ILE A 184 -20.65 10.13 -7.76
C ILE A 184 -21.25 9.44 -8.99
N LYS A 185 -20.54 8.47 -9.55
CA LYS A 185 -20.98 7.64 -10.70
C LYS A 185 -21.55 6.30 -10.27
N LEU A 186 -21.11 5.79 -9.13
CA LEU A 186 -21.55 4.51 -8.58
C LEU A 186 -21.35 4.52 -7.07
N LYS A 187 -22.28 3.93 -6.32
CA LYS A 187 -22.11 3.52 -4.92
C LYS A 187 -22.20 2.01 -4.84
N ILE A 188 -21.31 1.37 -4.07
CA ILE A 188 -21.39 -0.05 -3.72
C ILE A 188 -21.66 -0.13 -2.23
N GLU A 189 -22.84 -0.66 -1.91
CA GLU A 189 -23.32 -0.82 -0.55
C GLU A 189 -22.96 -2.23 -0.02
N ALA A 190 -22.69 -2.33 1.26
CA ALA A 190 -22.39 -3.62 1.90
C ALA A 190 -23.50 -4.66 1.67
N LYS A 191 -24.78 -4.24 1.67
CA LYS A 191 -25.93 -5.12 1.43
C LYS A 191 -25.80 -5.92 0.13
N GLN A 192 -25.35 -5.28 -0.95
CA GLN A 192 -25.15 -5.94 -2.24
C GLN A 192 -24.08 -7.05 -2.15
N LEU A 193 -22.99 -6.80 -1.41
CA LEU A 193 -21.88 -7.75 -1.23
C LEU A 193 -22.29 -8.91 -0.33
N LEU A 194 -23.04 -8.62 0.74
CA LEU A 194 -23.58 -9.64 1.65
C LEU A 194 -24.55 -10.57 0.92
N ASN A 195 -25.42 -10.04 0.06
CA ASN A 195 -26.31 -10.85 -0.79
C ASN A 195 -25.51 -11.76 -1.73
N CYS A 196 -24.43 -11.22 -2.35
CA CYS A 196 -23.55 -12.03 -3.20
C CYS A 196 -22.86 -13.18 -2.42
N LEU A 197 -22.53 -12.96 -1.16
CA LEU A 197 -21.93 -13.96 -0.26
C LEU A 197 -22.97 -14.87 0.43
N LYS A 198 -24.27 -14.62 0.26
CA LYS A 198 -25.37 -15.29 0.98
C LYS A 198 -25.26 -15.16 2.50
N ILE A 199 -24.90 -13.97 2.97
CA ILE A 199 -24.74 -13.63 4.40
C ILE A 199 -25.86 -12.68 4.78
N ASN A 200 -26.68 -13.06 5.78
CA ASN A 200 -27.84 -12.27 6.17
C ASN A 200 -27.49 -11.11 7.09
N LYS A 201 -26.52 -11.25 8.00
CA LYS A 201 -26.20 -10.24 9.00
C LYS A 201 -24.72 -10.24 9.37
N VAL A 202 -24.18 -9.03 9.58
CA VAL A 202 -22.82 -8.79 10.12
C VAL A 202 -22.87 -7.77 11.24
N LYS A 203 -21.96 -7.87 12.21
CA LYS A 203 -21.87 -6.93 13.33
C LYS A 203 -21.29 -5.59 12.92
N CYS A 204 -20.30 -5.62 12.05
CA CYS A 204 -19.66 -4.45 11.47
C CYS A 204 -18.89 -4.83 10.22
N PHE A 205 -18.51 -3.84 9.43
CA PHE A 205 -17.72 -4.03 8.21
C PHE A 205 -16.93 -2.77 7.87
N TYR A 206 -15.91 -2.95 7.04
CA TYR A 206 -15.16 -1.86 6.41
C TYR A 206 -14.55 -2.33 5.08
N PHE A 207 -14.15 -1.34 4.28
CA PHE A 207 -13.47 -1.54 3.01
C PHE A 207 -12.00 -1.18 3.14
N ASN A 208 -11.14 -1.88 2.39
CA ASN A 208 -9.72 -1.56 2.33
C ASN A 208 -9.13 -1.94 0.97
N HIS A 209 -7.96 -1.39 0.67
CA HIS A 209 -7.10 -1.75 -0.44
C HIS A 209 -7.84 -1.76 -1.78
N LEU A 210 -8.38 -0.60 -2.18
CA LEU A 210 -9.03 -0.44 -3.47
C LEU A 210 -8.00 -0.22 -4.56
N GLN A 211 -8.11 -0.91 -5.69
CA GLN A 211 -7.17 -0.77 -6.79
C GLN A 211 -7.84 -0.96 -8.14
N PHE A 212 -7.66 -0.02 -9.07
CA PHE A 212 -8.04 -0.21 -10.47
C PHE A 212 -7.11 -1.20 -11.15
N SER A 213 -7.67 -1.99 -12.06
CA SER A 213 -6.88 -2.73 -13.05
C SER A 213 -6.20 -1.78 -14.03
N LYS A 214 -5.13 -2.23 -14.69
CA LYS A 214 -4.38 -1.41 -15.66
C LYS A 214 -5.22 -0.91 -16.84
N CYS A 215 -6.28 -1.61 -17.23
CA CYS A 215 -7.21 -1.16 -18.27
C CYS A 215 -8.34 -0.25 -17.73
N GLY A 216 -8.51 -0.20 -16.40
CA GLY A 216 -9.54 0.58 -15.74
C GLY A 216 -10.98 0.09 -15.97
N TYR A 217 -11.17 -1.11 -16.54
CA TYR A 217 -12.51 -1.73 -16.64
C TYR A 217 -12.86 -2.51 -15.39
N PHE A 218 -11.86 -2.95 -14.63
CA PHE A 218 -12.03 -3.62 -13.37
C PHE A 218 -11.46 -2.77 -12.24
N PHE A 219 -12.01 -2.93 -11.06
CA PHE A 219 -11.33 -2.59 -9.82
C PHE A 219 -11.62 -3.65 -8.77
N SER A 220 -10.71 -3.78 -7.83
CA SER A 220 -10.78 -4.76 -6.76
C SER A 220 -10.73 -4.06 -5.41
N PHE A 221 -11.24 -4.73 -4.38
CA PHE A 221 -11.26 -4.23 -3.01
C PHE A 221 -11.45 -5.36 -2.01
N PHE A 222 -10.94 -5.17 -0.80
CA PHE A 222 -11.31 -6.01 0.31
C PHE A 222 -12.61 -5.53 0.96
N PHE A 223 -13.53 -6.46 1.11
CA PHE A 223 -14.68 -6.35 2.00
C PHE A 223 -14.37 -7.15 3.26
N ILE A 224 -14.14 -6.45 4.37
CA ILE A 224 -13.83 -7.04 5.66
C ILE A 224 -15.05 -6.86 6.56
N TYR A 225 -15.54 -7.96 7.12
CA TYR A 225 -16.77 -7.98 7.90
C TYR A 225 -16.66 -8.91 9.09
N LYS A 226 -17.42 -8.62 10.15
CA LYS A 226 -17.39 -9.38 11.40
C LYS A 226 -18.68 -10.17 11.57
N ILE A 227 -18.54 -11.51 11.59
CA ILE A 227 -19.56 -12.44 12.04
C ILE A 227 -19.11 -12.94 13.41
N ASP A 228 -20.02 -12.91 14.40
CA ASP A 228 -19.75 -13.30 15.78
C ASP A 228 -18.52 -12.63 16.38
N LYS A 229 -17.47 -13.37 16.70
CA LYS A 229 -16.22 -12.86 17.29
C LYS A 229 -15.14 -12.60 16.25
N ASN A 230 -15.26 -13.12 15.03
CA ASN A 230 -14.17 -13.16 14.05
C ASN A 230 -14.40 -12.22 12.86
N PHE A 231 -13.34 -11.53 12.44
CA PHE A 231 -13.31 -10.85 11.16
C PHE A 231 -13.03 -11.85 10.03
N LYS A 232 -13.78 -11.70 8.95
CA LYS A 232 -13.55 -12.36 7.66
C LYS A 232 -13.20 -11.31 6.61
N SER A 233 -12.45 -11.71 5.60
CA SER A 233 -12.06 -10.85 4.48
C SER A 233 -12.37 -11.57 3.17
N THR A 234 -12.96 -10.85 2.23
CA THR A 234 -13.21 -11.34 0.87
C THR A 234 -12.65 -10.33 -0.12
N LEU A 235 -11.90 -10.80 -1.10
CA LEU A 235 -11.46 -9.98 -2.21
C LEU A 235 -12.51 -10.00 -3.31
N PHE A 236 -13.10 -8.85 -3.59
CA PHE A 236 -14.05 -8.63 -4.67
C PHE A 236 -13.39 -7.98 -5.87
N VAL A 237 -13.92 -8.29 -7.05
CA VAL A 237 -13.66 -7.57 -8.29
C VAL A 237 -14.99 -7.02 -8.82
N TYR A 238 -14.98 -5.76 -9.23
CA TYR A 238 -16.08 -5.14 -9.99
C TYR A 238 -15.72 -5.06 -11.45
N ASP A 239 -16.62 -5.52 -12.33
CA ASP A 239 -16.54 -5.39 -13.78
C ASP A 239 -17.46 -4.23 -14.22
N SER A 240 -16.86 -3.11 -14.64
CA SER A 240 -17.59 -1.91 -15.02
C SER A 240 -18.35 -2.03 -16.35
N LYS A 241 -17.99 -3.00 -17.20
CA LYS A 241 -18.71 -3.26 -18.46
C LYS A 241 -20.00 -4.03 -18.20
N LYS A 242 -19.91 -5.07 -17.36
CA LYS A 242 -21.05 -5.92 -17.00
C LYS A 242 -21.86 -5.36 -15.83
N LYS A 243 -21.34 -4.36 -15.12
CA LYS A 243 -21.92 -3.76 -13.91
C LYS A 243 -22.20 -4.79 -12.80
N ILE A 244 -21.30 -5.77 -12.67
CA ILE A 244 -21.38 -6.83 -11.65
C ILE A 244 -20.13 -6.84 -10.79
N PHE A 245 -20.26 -7.32 -9.58
CA PHE A 245 -19.14 -7.67 -8.70
C PHE A 245 -19.19 -9.16 -8.36
N PHE A 246 -18.03 -9.75 -8.12
CA PHE A 246 -17.89 -11.15 -7.78
C PHE A 246 -16.69 -11.37 -6.86
N PRO A 247 -16.81 -12.31 -5.90
CA PRO A 247 -15.68 -12.68 -5.04
C PRO A 247 -14.69 -13.54 -5.82
N ILE A 248 -13.39 -13.33 -5.57
CA ILE A 248 -12.33 -14.15 -6.14
C ILE A 248 -11.61 -14.99 -5.06
N THR A 249 -12.04 -14.86 -3.82
CA THR A 249 -11.65 -15.72 -2.69
C THR A 249 -12.88 -16.40 -2.07
N THR A 250 -12.67 -17.58 -1.52
CA THR A 250 -13.72 -18.36 -0.86
C THR A 250 -13.84 -18.00 0.62
N SER A 251 -14.87 -18.51 1.30
CA SER A 251 -15.13 -18.25 2.73
C SER A 251 -14.08 -18.82 3.70
N ILE A 252 -13.28 -19.79 3.24
CA ILE A 252 -12.19 -20.42 4.03
C ILE A 252 -10.82 -19.80 3.72
N GLU A 253 -10.73 -18.92 2.74
CA GLU A 253 -9.52 -18.22 2.37
C GLU A 253 -9.49 -16.83 3.00
N VAL A 254 -8.35 -16.46 3.59
CA VAL A 254 -8.13 -15.12 4.13
C VAL A 254 -7.13 -14.41 3.23
N PRO A 255 -7.58 -13.57 2.29
CA PRO A 255 -6.68 -12.78 1.46
C PRO A 255 -6.04 -11.67 2.31
N SER A 256 -4.73 -11.47 2.13
CA SER A 256 -3.95 -10.46 2.86
C SER A 256 -3.53 -9.30 1.96
N HIS A 257 -2.81 -9.58 0.89
CA HIS A 257 -2.30 -8.57 -0.04
C HIS A 257 -2.56 -9.00 -1.49
N TYR A 258 -2.68 -8.02 -2.39
CA TYR A 258 -2.81 -8.30 -3.81
C TYR A 258 -2.27 -7.16 -4.68
N PHE A 259 -2.01 -7.47 -5.95
CA PHE A 259 -1.57 -6.50 -6.95
C PHE A 259 -2.02 -6.93 -8.35
N TRP A 260 -2.40 -5.97 -9.20
CA TRP A 260 -2.73 -6.24 -10.60
C TRP A 260 -1.48 -6.49 -11.43
N LEU A 261 -1.24 -7.74 -11.83
CA LEU A 261 -0.17 -8.13 -12.75
C LEU A 261 -0.40 -7.58 -14.15
N SER A 262 -1.66 -7.62 -14.59
CA SER A 262 -2.11 -7.13 -15.88
C SER A 262 -3.56 -6.63 -15.79
N SER A 263 -4.19 -6.36 -16.93
CA SER A 263 -5.60 -5.95 -16.96
C SER A 263 -6.58 -7.01 -16.49
N ASN A 264 -6.18 -8.30 -16.47
CA ASN A 264 -7.06 -9.42 -16.14
C ASN A 264 -6.41 -10.48 -15.23
N LYS A 265 -5.26 -10.18 -14.63
CA LYS A 265 -4.56 -11.08 -13.71
C LYS A 265 -4.18 -10.36 -12.44
N ILE A 266 -4.43 -11.00 -11.32
CA ILE A 266 -4.13 -10.50 -9.97
C ILE A 266 -3.21 -11.51 -9.28
N ILE A 267 -2.13 -11.03 -8.66
CA ILE A 267 -1.40 -11.80 -7.65
C ILE A 267 -2.04 -11.56 -6.29
N ILE A 268 -2.24 -12.61 -5.50
CA ILE A 268 -2.91 -12.54 -4.21
C ILE A 268 -2.13 -13.39 -3.21
N THR A 269 -1.89 -12.84 -2.02
CA THR A 269 -1.45 -13.64 -0.87
C THR A 269 -2.67 -14.12 -0.11
N ILE A 270 -2.78 -15.43 0.10
CA ILE A 270 -3.90 -16.06 0.78
C ILE A 270 -3.39 -16.92 1.93
N VAL A 271 -3.99 -16.73 3.09
CA VAL A 271 -3.81 -17.62 4.24
C VAL A 271 -4.96 -18.64 4.22
N LYS A 272 -4.61 -19.92 4.16
CA LYS A 272 -5.55 -21.04 4.29
C LYS A 272 -4.92 -22.10 5.20
N ASP A 273 -5.64 -22.59 6.20
CA ASP A 273 -5.16 -23.60 7.16
C ASP A 273 -3.81 -23.25 7.80
N LYS A 274 -3.62 -21.97 8.15
CA LYS A 274 -2.37 -21.37 8.67
C LYS A 274 -1.19 -21.37 7.68
N ILE A 275 -1.40 -21.77 6.45
CA ILE A 275 -0.37 -21.77 5.39
C ILE A 275 -0.58 -20.53 4.52
N VAL A 276 0.50 -19.80 4.30
CA VAL A 276 0.52 -18.60 3.43
C VAL A 276 1.08 -18.99 2.08
N ASN A 277 0.33 -18.74 1.01
CA ASN A 277 0.77 -18.94 -0.37
C ASN A 277 0.41 -17.75 -1.24
N TYR A 278 1.19 -17.57 -2.30
CA TYR A 278 0.88 -16.63 -3.37
C TYR A 278 0.15 -17.35 -4.51
N TYR A 279 -0.87 -16.69 -5.03
CA TYR A 279 -1.68 -17.19 -6.14
C TYR A 279 -1.74 -16.15 -7.26
N GLU A 280 -1.76 -16.60 -8.51
CA GLU A 280 -2.20 -15.80 -9.65
C GLU A 280 -3.67 -16.15 -9.93
N TYR A 281 -4.56 -15.16 -9.88
CA TYR A 281 -5.94 -15.32 -10.33
C TYR A 281 -6.09 -14.75 -11.74
N ASP A 282 -6.57 -15.57 -12.67
CA ASP A 282 -6.89 -15.17 -14.05
C ASP A 282 -8.40 -14.93 -14.17
N LEU A 283 -8.79 -13.66 -14.39
CA LEU A 283 -10.20 -13.26 -14.50
C LEU A 283 -10.90 -13.87 -15.72
N LYS A 284 -10.17 -14.07 -16.82
CA LYS A 284 -10.75 -14.66 -18.05
C LYS A 284 -11.07 -16.13 -17.84
N LYS A 285 -10.14 -16.86 -17.22
CA LYS A 285 -10.28 -18.29 -16.95
C LYS A 285 -11.06 -18.57 -15.66
N LYS A 286 -11.27 -17.56 -14.80
CA LYS A 286 -11.87 -17.69 -13.47
C LYS A 286 -11.18 -18.74 -12.60
N ARG A 287 -9.84 -18.83 -12.68
CA ARG A 287 -9.04 -19.85 -11.98
C ARG A 287 -7.88 -19.22 -11.22
N LYS A 288 -7.53 -19.83 -10.10
CA LYS A 288 -6.34 -19.53 -9.29
C LYS A 288 -5.25 -20.57 -9.55
N TYR A 289 -4.01 -20.09 -9.65
CA TYR A 289 -2.82 -20.91 -9.81
C TYR A 289 -1.85 -20.57 -8.68
N ILE A 290 -1.37 -21.60 -7.97
CA ILE A 290 -0.36 -21.41 -6.92
C ILE A 290 0.98 -21.02 -7.53
N LEU A 291 1.66 -20.05 -6.91
CA LEU A 291 2.98 -19.58 -7.34
C LEU A 291 4.06 -20.18 -6.43
N SER A 292 4.39 -21.46 -6.66
CA SER A 292 5.31 -22.24 -5.81
C SER A 292 6.74 -21.70 -5.72
N TYR A 293 7.11 -20.77 -6.59
CA TYR A 293 8.41 -20.11 -6.61
C TYR A 293 8.47 -18.84 -5.74
N PHE A 294 7.42 -18.51 -5.01
CA PHE A 294 7.46 -17.53 -3.93
C PHE A 294 7.89 -18.17 -2.60
N PRO A 295 8.42 -17.39 -1.65
CA PRO A 295 8.76 -17.92 -0.33
C PRO A 295 7.55 -18.56 0.34
N LYS A 296 7.71 -19.78 0.83
CA LYS A 296 6.65 -20.49 1.57
C LYS A 296 6.40 -19.82 2.94
N ASN A 297 5.13 -19.78 3.34
CA ASN A 297 4.69 -19.24 4.63
C ASN A 297 5.12 -17.79 4.92
N ASN A 298 5.40 -17.02 3.87
CA ASN A 298 5.70 -15.60 3.97
C ASN A 298 4.61 -14.78 3.27
N ASP A 299 4.03 -13.86 4.01
CA ASP A 299 3.19 -12.81 3.47
C ASP A 299 4.05 -11.59 3.13
N GLY A 300 3.65 -10.80 2.17
CA GLY A 300 4.37 -9.60 1.75
C GLY A 300 3.61 -8.76 0.74
N HIS A 301 4.24 -7.71 0.27
CA HIS A 301 3.66 -6.64 -0.54
C HIS A 301 4.17 -6.69 -1.98
N PRO A 302 3.56 -7.49 -2.87
CA PRO A 302 4.08 -7.71 -4.22
C PRO A 302 3.85 -6.50 -5.12
N SER A 303 4.88 -6.08 -5.86
CA SER A 303 4.84 -5.04 -6.88
C SER A 303 5.57 -5.50 -8.14
N VAL A 304 4.95 -5.30 -9.31
CA VAL A 304 5.47 -5.78 -10.60
C VAL A 304 6.33 -4.71 -11.25
N ASN A 305 7.48 -5.12 -11.77
CA ASN A 305 8.35 -4.24 -12.54
C ASN A 305 7.61 -3.70 -13.78
N PRO A 306 7.52 -2.38 -13.98
CA PRO A 306 6.77 -1.78 -15.07
C PRO A 306 7.36 -2.06 -16.45
N LYS A 307 8.66 -2.34 -16.55
CA LYS A 307 9.38 -2.62 -17.80
C LYS A 307 9.56 -4.11 -18.05
N ASN A 308 9.68 -4.92 -17.00
CA ASN A 308 9.84 -6.39 -17.11
C ASN A 308 8.81 -7.11 -16.23
N LYS A 309 7.70 -7.52 -16.81
CA LYS A 309 6.58 -8.20 -16.10
C LYS A 309 6.96 -9.56 -15.49
N ASN A 310 8.15 -10.08 -15.80
CA ASN A 310 8.68 -11.29 -15.16
C ASN A 310 9.34 -11.01 -13.80
N LEU A 311 9.61 -9.74 -13.47
CA LEU A 311 10.20 -9.37 -12.20
C LEU A 311 9.12 -8.81 -11.27
N ILE A 312 9.06 -9.36 -10.06
CA ILE A 312 8.20 -8.91 -8.98
C ILE A 312 9.09 -8.65 -7.78
N VAL A 313 8.97 -7.49 -7.17
CA VAL A 313 9.53 -7.23 -5.85
C VAL A 313 8.46 -7.51 -4.80
N THR A 314 8.87 -8.07 -3.67
CA THR A 314 8.05 -8.23 -2.48
C THR A 314 8.93 -8.15 -1.23
N ASP A 315 8.32 -8.07 -0.07
CA ASP A 315 9.00 -8.11 1.23
C ASP A 315 8.48 -9.27 2.07
N THR A 316 9.01 -9.39 3.27
CA THR A 316 8.48 -10.27 4.30
C THR A 316 8.10 -9.46 5.54
N TYR A 317 7.19 -9.97 6.35
CA TYR A 317 7.04 -9.49 7.71
C TYR A 317 8.28 -9.80 8.54
N PRO A 318 8.50 -9.07 9.67
CA PRO A 318 9.63 -9.33 10.54
C PRO A 318 9.69 -10.78 11.00
N ASP A 319 10.85 -11.41 10.83
CA ASP A 319 11.14 -12.74 11.33
C ASP A 319 11.30 -12.76 12.87
N ARG A 320 11.80 -13.87 13.42
CA ARG A 320 12.03 -13.99 14.86
C ARG A 320 13.12 -13.04 15.38
N LEU A 321 14.05 -12.67 14.51
CA LEU A 321 15.12 -11.71 14.79
C LEU A 321 14.72 -10.26 14.50
N GLY A 322 13.49 -10.01 14.08
CA GLY A 322 13.00 -8.69 13.71
C GLY A 322 13.44 -8.22 12.33
N ASN A 323 13.99 -9.07 11.47
CA ASN A 323 14.38 -8.67 10.11
C ASN A 323 13.22 -8.78 9.15
N GLN A 324 13.02 -7.74 8.36
CA GLN A 324 12.20 -7.73 7.15
C GLN A 324 13.13 -7.90 5.94
N THR A 325 12.82 -8.84 5.07
CA THR A 325 13.64 -9.13 3.89
C THR A 325 12.99 -8.60 2.64
N LEU A 326 13.77 -7.95 1.79
CA LEU A 326 13.37 -7.48 0.46
C LEU A 326 13.78 -8.53 -0.57
N LEU A 327 12.82 -8.97 -1.39
CA LEU A 327 12.97 -10.10 -2.30
C LEU A 327 12.63 -9.67 -3.74
N VAL A 328 13.41 -10.14 -4.70
CA VAL A 328 13.08 -10.06 -6.13
C VAL A 328 12.78 -11.46 -6.66
N ILE A 329 11.59 -11.61 -7.20
CA ILE A 329 11.07 -12.83 -7.78
C ILE A 329 11.25 -12.77 -9.30
N ASN A 330 11.86 -13.79 -9.92
CA ASN A 330 11.91 -13.95 -11.37
C ASN A 330 10.94 -15.05 -11.80
N LYS A 331 9.79 -14.66 -12.34
CA LYS A 331 8.74 -15.60 -12.81
C LYS A 331 9.23 -16.57 -13.89
N LYS A 332 10.03 -16.07 -14.84
CA LYS A 332 10.56 -16.90 -15.95
C LYS A 332 11.50 -17.96 -15.43
N LYS A 333 12.40 -17.60 -14.51
CA LYS A 333 13.36 -18.53 -13.90
C LYS A 333 12.76 -19.33 -12.73
N LYS A 334 11.53 -19.05 -12.31
CA LYS A 334 10.86 -19.64 -11.13
C LYS A 334 11.74 -19.63 -9.88
N LYS A 335 12.44 -18.53 -9.62
CA LYS A 335 13.38 -18.34 -8.50
C LYS A 335 13.19 -16.97 -7.89
N TYR A 336 13.62 -16.85 -6.64
CA TYR A 336 13.74 -15.55 -5.96
C TYR A 336 15.13 -15.39 -5.37
N LYS A 337 15.52 -14.14 -5.13
CA LYS A 337 16.73 -13.76 -4.39
C LYS A 337 16.41 -12.68 -3.37
N SER A 338 17.08 -12.72 -2.23
CA SER A 338 17.10 -11.61 -1.28
C SER A 338 18.02 -10.52 -1.82
N ILE A 339 17.57 -9.27 -1.76
CA ILE A 339 18.36 -8.10 -2.21
C ILE A 339 18.71 -7.16 -1.06
N ALA A 340 17.97 -7.22 0.05
CA ALA A 340 18.29 -6.52 1.29
C ALA A 340 17.53 -7.13 2.46
N TYR A 341 18.02 -6.86 3.68
CA TYR A 341 17.22 -6.99 4.89
C TYR A 341 17.38 -5.76 5.78
N PHE A 342 16.34 -5.46 6.57
CA PHE A 342 16.28 -4.35 7.49
C PHE A 342 15.71 -4.82 8.82
N PHE A 343 16.35 -4.44 9.91
CA PHE A 343 15.80 -4.64 11.24
C PHE A 343 14.59 -3.73 11.45
N ASN A 344 13.52 -4.26 12.00
CA ASN A 344 12.33 -3.49 12.36
C ASN A 344 12.25 -3.34 13.87
N PRO A 345 12.56 -2.15 14.43
CA PRO A 345 12.51 -1.91 15.86
C PRO A 345 11.11 -2.06 16.41
N GLU A 346 11.01 -2.35 17.71
CA GLU A 346 9.74 -2.64 18.36
C GLU A 346 8.73 -1.51 18.33
N ASN A 347 9.18 -0.25 18.34
CA ASN A 347 8.31 0.93 18.25
C ASN A 347 7.53 1.01 16.94
N TYR A 348 7.91 0.23 15.92
CA TYR A 348 7.32 0.20 14.58
C TYR A 348 6.43 -1.03 14.35
N TYR A 349 5.62 -1.34 15.36
CA TYR A 349 4.55 -2.33 15.31
C TYR A 349 3.18 -1.68 15.60
N GLY A 350 2.08 -2.42 15.42
CA GLY A 350 0.73 -1.93 15.66
C GLY A 350 0.34 -0.75 14.76
N LYS A 351 -0.19 0.33 15.33
CA LYS A 351 -0.60 1.53 14.59
C LYS A 351 0.56 2.30 13.96
N ASN A 352 1.76 2.15 14.52
CA ASN A 352 2.99 2.78 14.02
C ASN A 352 3.80 1.87 13.11
N LYS A 353 3.21 0.78 12.63
CA LYS A 353 3.88 -0.21 11.82
C LYS A 353 4.64 0.40 10.65
N CYS A 354 5.85 -0.11 10.38
CA CYS A 354 6.64 0.23 9.21
C CYS A 354 6.93 -1.04 8.43
N ASP A 355 6.13 -1.31 7.41
CA ASP A 355 6.42 -2.35 6.43
C ASP A 355 7.31 -1.77 5.33
N LEU A 356 8.12 -2.58 4.68
CA LEU A 356 9.03 -2.11 3.63
C LEU A 356 8.28 -1.57 2.41
N HIS A 357 7.11 -2.15 2.09
CA HIS A 357 6.25 -1.72 0.97
C HIS A 357 7.06 -1.44 -0.31
N PRO A 358 7.75 -2.43 -0.88
CA PRO A 358 8.69 -2.19 -1.97
C PRO A 358 7.98 -1.81 -3.28
N ARG A 359 8.59 -0.88 -4.02
CA ARG A 359 8.06 -0.35 -5.28
C ARG A 359 9.17 -0.21 -6.30
N TRP A 360 8.91 -0.61 -7.53
CA TRP A 360 9.81 -0.37 -8.66
C TRP A 360 9.77 1.08 -9.11
N SER A 361 10.93 1.61 -9.50
CA SER A 361 10.98 2.85 -10.26
C SER A 361 10.28 2.72 -11.61
N THR A 362 9.84 3.84 -12.18
CA THR A 362 9.15 3.86 -13.49
C THR A 362 10.03 3.32 -14.62
N CYS A 363 11.36 3.51 -14.53
CA CYS A 363 12.32 2.92 -15.46
C CYS A 363 12.61 1.42 -15.21
N GLY A 364 12.14 0.84 -14.08
CA GLY A 364 12.31 -0.57 -13.75
C GLY A 364 13.70 -0.97 -13.26
N LYS A 365 14.60 -0.01 -13.02
CA LYS A 365 15.99 -0.26 -12.62
C LYS A 365 16.27 -0.04 -11.13
N LYS A 366 15.36 0.59 -10.40
CA LYS A 366 15.51 0.89 -8.98
C LYS A 366 14.32 0.35 -8.19
N ILE A 367 14.55 0.02 -6.93
CA ILE A 367 13.50 -0.34 -5.96
C ILE A 367 13.57 0.67 -4.82
N CYS A 368 12.43 1.23 -4.44
CA CYS A 368 12.26 2.05 -3.25
C CYS A 368 11.53 1.25 -2.17
N CYS A 369 11.95 1.39 -0.90
CA CYS A 369 11.22 0.86 0.25
C CYS A 369 11.28 1.82 1.44
N ASP A 370 10.28 1.72 2.34
CA ASP A 370 10.23 2.44 3.59
C ASP A 370 10.91 1.58 4.68
N THR A 371 11.69 2.18 5.57
CA THR A 371 12.42 1.47 6.64
C THR A 371 12.36 2.24 7.95
N ALA A 372 12.64 1.57 9.06
CA ALA A 372 12.71 2.20 10.37
C ALA A 372 13.87 1.65 11.24
N PHE A 373 14.88 1.04 10.64
CA PHE A 373 15.93 0.28 11.34
C PHE A 373 16.79 1.12 12.31
N ASN A 374 16.79 2.44 12.20
CA ASN A 374 17.48 3.38 13.09
C ASN A 374 16.55 4.10 14.08
N ASP A 375 15.41 3.50 14.42
CA ASP A 375 14.37 4.16 15.22
C ASP A 375 13.86 5.48 14.61
N LYS A 376 14.00 5.59 13.29
CA LYS A 376 13.54 6.71 12.47
C LYS A 376 13.11 6.19 11.10
N ARG A 377 12.02 6.72 10.55
CA ARG A 377 11.59 6.32 9.21
C ARG A 377 12.45 6.99 8.15
N GLU A 378 12.94 6.15 7.24
CA GLU A 378 13.81 6.54 6.14
C GLU A 378 13.39 5.77 4.88
N MET A 379 13.64 6.34 3.70
CA MET A 379 13.38 5.66 2.44
C MET A 379 14.70 5.19 1.82
N PHE A 380 14.76 3.93 1.42
CA PHE A 380 15.88 3.36 0.67
C PHE A 380 15.54 3.26 -0.80
N ILE A 381 16.53 3.59 -1.62
CA ILE A 381 16.51 3.38 -3.07
C ILE A 381 17.68 2.48 -3.39
N ILE A 382 17.40 1.32 -3.97
CA ILE A 382 18.37 0.28 -4.28
C ILE A 382 18.40 0.12 -5.80
N ASP A 383 19.58 0.25 -6.41
CA ASP A 383 19.76 -0.04 -7.82
C ASP A 383 19.78 -1.55 -8.03
N THR A 384 19.01 -2.01 -8.99
CA THR A 384 18.95 -3.42 -9.36
C THR A 384 19.67 -3.58 -10.68
N ASN A 385 20.77 -4.34 -10.66
CA ASN A 385 21.48 -4.76 -11.87
C ASN A 385 20.71 -5.91 -12.58
N CYS A 386 19.37 -5.72 -12.76
CA CYS A 386 18.47 -6.72 -13.35
C CYS A 386 18.11 -6.36 -14.79
#